data_669c7f87619d89224c3dfa8976a62ee3
#
_entry.id   669c7f87619d89224c3dfa8976a62ee3
#
_cell.length_a   1.000
_cell.length_b   1.000
_cell.length_c   1.000
_cell.angle_alpha   90.00
_cell.angle_beta   90.00
_cell.angle_gamma   90.00
#
_symmetry.space_group_name_H-M   'P 1'
#
loop_
_entity.id
_entity.type
_entity.pdbx_description
1 polymer ?
#
loop_
_entity_poly.entity_id
_entity_poly.type
_entity_poly.pdbx_seq_one_letter_code
_entity_poly.pdbx_strand_id
1 'polypeptide(L)'
;MTYKNIVFDLDNTLYDHQLPFKRSVEKCFPTIDIQQIDNIYKRFRCWSDVAFPKYTKKLISIEQLRIFRCQKTMEEFGIDSISRTEALDFQADYEYELDQITMIPEIHQLLLALHKNRIPIGILTNGPVDSQSRKLQNIGAYQYFEKQNIIISQSTHGGAAENSYEGNVKNLQSYQNVQLSKRAIEILKEEIELNHQHIRFNPDYKDNGWIFTSKSRHKPGMATVFLTNFIRCRTSFRMLFPIVLDNEPPRM
;
A
#
# COMPACT_ATOMS: atom_id res chain seq x y z
N MET A 1 24.07 -14.92 -4.96
CA MET A 1 23.58 -14.06 -3.86
C MET A 1 22.75 -14.92 -2.94
N THR A 2 23.12 -15.01 -1.67
CA THR A 2 22.34 -15.75 -0.67
C THR A 2 21.46 -14.75 0.07
N TYR A 3 20.16 -14.75 -0.21
CA TYR A 3 19.21 -13.95 0.55
C TYR A 3 19.07 -14.54 1.95
N LYS A 4 19.16 -13.72 2.99
CA LYS A 4 19.02 -14.17 4.37
C LYS A 4 17.57 -14.21 4.83
N ASN A 5 16.71 -13.35 4.28
CA ASN A 5 15.29 -13.23 4.60
C ASN A 5 14.56 -12.47 3.49
N ILE A 6 13.26 -12.72 3.36
CA ILE A 6 12.40 -12.05 2.37
C ILE A 6 11.17 -11.52 3.10
N VAL A 7 10.80 -10.26 2.83
CA VAL A 7 9.59 -9.64 3.36
C VAL A 7 8.64 -9.34 2.21
N PHE A 8 7.40 -9.78 2.35
CA PHE A 8 6.32 -9.58 1.38
C PHE A 8 5.39 -8.44 1.84
N ASP A 9 4.87 -7.68 0.90
CA ASP A 9 3.65 -6.91 1.10
C ASP A 9 2.44 -7.85 0.91
N LEU A 10 1.26 -7.44 1.35
CA LEU A 10 0.05 -8.25 1.25
C LEU A 10 -0.77 -7.91 0.00
N ASP A 11 -1.24 -6.65 -0.10
CA ASP A 11 -2.15 -6.20 -1.14
C ASP A 11 -1.44 -6.13 -2.51
N ASN A 12 -2.00 -6.73 -3.56
CA ASN A 12 -1.38 -6.87 -4.90
C ASN A 12 -0.02 -7.59 -4.91
N THR A 13 0.29 -8.34 -3.87
CA THR A 13 1.52 -9.12 -3.77
C THR A 13 1.21 -10.58 -3.51
N LEU A 14 0.44 -10.89 -2.47
CA LEU A 14 0.05 -12.27 -2.17
C LEU A 14 -1.26 -12.68 -2.82
N TYR A 15 -2.12 -11.72 -3.13
CA TYR A 15 -3.40 -11.92 -3.83
C TYR A 15 -3.68 -10.76 -4.78
N ASP A 16 -4.56 -10.98 -5.75
CA ASP A 16 -5.04 -9.94 -6.66
C ASP A 16 -6.09 -9.08 -5.96
N HIS A 17 -5.70 -7.86 -5.61
CA HIS A 17 -6.55 -6.91 -4.90
C HIS A 17 -7.69 -6.33 -5.76
N GLN A 18 -7.57 -6.40 -7.09
CA GLN A 18 -8.56 -5.86 -8.02
C GLN A 18 -9.66 -6.87 -8.34
N LEU A 19 -9.35 -8.17 -8.30
CA LEU A 19 -10.27 -9.23 -8.70
C LEU A 19 -11.61 -9.20 -7.93
N PRO A 20 -11.65 -9.01 -6.59
CA PRO A 20 -12.91 -8.85 -5.87
C PRO A 20 -13.76 -7.68 -6.38
N PHE A 21 -13.11 -6.53 -6.61
CA PHE A 21 -13.79 -5.35 -7.15
C PHE A 21 -14.35 -5.60 -8.54
N LYS A 22 -13.56 -6.22 -9.42
CA LYS A 22 -13.98 -6.58 -10.78
C LYS A 22 -15.23 -7.44 -10.77
N ARG A 23 -15.25 -8.53 -9.97
CA ARG A 23 -16.40 -9.44 -9.86
C ARG A 23 -17.66 -8.71 -9.39
N SER A 24 -17.52 -7.83 -8.40
CA SER A 24 -18.66 -7.05 -7.90
C SER A 24 -19.16 -6.03 -8.94
N VAL A 25 -18.27 -5.41 -9.71
CA VAL A 25 -18.67 -4.52 -10.82
C VAL A 25 -19.42 -5.30 -11.91
N GLU A 26 -18.91 -6.45 -12.34
CA GLU A 26 -19.55 -7.30 -13.34
C GLU A 26 -20.97 -7.76 -12.92
N LYS A 27 -21.14 -8.03 -11.63
CA LYS A 27 -22.41 -8.47 -11.07
C LYS A 27 -23.42 -7.34 -10.88
N CYS A 28 -22.98 -6.24 -10.25
CA CYS A 28 -23.89 -5.16 -9.86
C CYS A 28 -24.12 -4.14 -11.00
N PHE A 29 -23.18 -4.00 -11.93
CA PHE A 29 -23.23 -3.03 -13.03
C PHE A 29 -22.92 -3.69 -14.38
N PRO A 30 -23.75 -4.63 -14.86
CA PRO A 30 -23.47 -5.45 -16.05
C PRO A 30 -23.40 -4.65 -17.36
N THR A 31 -23.87 -3.41 -17.36
CA THR A 31 -23.81 -2.52 -18.53
C THR A 31 -22.49 -1.77 -18.67
N ILE A 32 -21.64 -1.81 -17.64
CA ILE A 32 -20.36 -1.11 -17.66
C ILE A 32 -19.35 -1.83 -18.59
N ASP A 33 -18.55 -1.06 -19.29
CA ASP A 33 -17.47 -1.63 -20.11
C ASP A 33 -16.35 -2.18 -19.21
N ILE A 34 -16.34 -3.49 -19.01
CA ILE A 34 -15.39 -4.18 -18.14
C ILE A 34 -13.93 -4.09 -18.65
N GLN A 35 -13.72 -3.74 -19.92
CA GLN A 35 -12.37 -3.49 -20.44
C GLN A 35 -11.71 -2.28 -19.75
N GLN A 36 -12.50 -1.41 -19.16
CA GLN A 36 -12.04 -0.24 -18.41
C GLN A 36 -11.84 -0.50 -16.91
N ILE A 37 -11.89 -1.76 -16.46
CA ILE A 37 -11.87 -2.09 -15.01
C ILE A 37 -10.69 -1.46 -14.27
N ASP A 38 -9.52 -1.36 -14.88
CA ASP A 38 -8.34 -0.73 -14.29
C ASP A 38 -8.57 0.77 -14.01
N ASN A 39 -9.24 1.46 -14.94
CA ASN A 39 -9.56 2.87 -14.78
C ASN A 39 -10.68 3.06 -13.77
N ILE A 40 -11.71 2.22 -13.81
CA ILE A 40 -12.83 2.23 -12.86
C ILE A 40 -12.29 2.02 -11.43
N TYR A 41 -11.42 1.04 -11.24
CA TYR A 41 -10.82 0.77 -9.94
C TYR A 41 -9.93 1.93 -9.45
N LYS A 42 -9.11 2.52 -10.32
CA LYS A 42 -8.31 3.72 -9.98
C LYS A 42 -9.19 4.88 -9.54
N ARG A 43 -10.30 5.12 -10.25
CA ARG A 43 -11.26 6.19 -9.88
C ARG A 43 -11.95 5.89 -8.57
N PHE A 44 -12.37 4.65 -8.34
CA PHE A 44 -12.95 4.21 -7.08
C PHE A 44 -12.02 4.45 -5.88
N ARG A 45 -10.73 4.16 -6.04
CA ARG A 45 -9.71 4.46 -5.04
C ARG A 45 -9.54 5.96 -4.85
N CYS A 46 -9.48 6.73 -5.93
CA CYS A 46 -9.37 8.19 -5.89
C CYS A 46 -10.53 8.82 -5.10
N TRP A 47 -11.78 8.42 -5.37
CA TRP A 47 -12.93 8.91 -4.63
C TRP A 47 -12.97 8.46 -3.16
N SER A 48 -12.40 7.30 -2.86
CA SER A 48 -12.17 6.90 -1.46
C SER A 48 -11.21 7.87 -0.77
N ASP A 49 -10.09 8.21 -1.41
CA ASP A 49 -9.08 9.12 -0.87
C ASP A 49 -9.63 10.54 -0.67
N VAL A 50 -10.50 11.02 -1.56
CA VAL A 50 -11.19 12.31 -1.44
C VAL A 50 -12.13 12.34 -0.22
N ALA A 51 -12.85 11.25 0.04
CA ALA A 51 -13.82 11.18 1.13
C ALA A 51 -13.19 10.81 2.49
N PHE A 52 -12.09 10.09 2.48
CA PHE A 52 -11.45 9.54 3.68
C PHE A 52 -11.09 10.60 4.74
N PRO A 53 -10.53 11.79 4.40
CA PRO A 53 -10.27 12.84 5.39
C PRO A 53 -11.53 13.34 6.11
N LYS A 54 -12.69 13.34 5.44
CA LYS A 54 -13.96 13.70 6.06
C LYS A 54 -14.43 12.62 7.04
N TYR A 55 -14.25 11.35 6.67
CA TYR A 55 -14.55 10.22 7.53
C TYR A 55 -13.65 10.22 8.78
N THR A 56 -12.35 10.39 8.65
CA THR A 56 -11.41 10.42 9.79
C THR A 56 -11.68 11.57 10.76
N LYS A 57 -12.16 12.71 10.22
CA LYS A 57 -12.63 13.86 11.03
C LYS A 57 -14.05 13.68 11.58
N LYS A 58 -14.67 12.50 11.37
CA LYS A 58 -16.05 12.18 11.78
C LYS A 58 -17.12 13.12 11.21
N LEU A 59 -16.84 13.76 10.09
CA LEU A 59 -17.81 14.63 9.38
C LEU A 59 -18.81 13.83 8.53
N ILE A 60 -18.45 12.62 8.15
CA ILE A 60 -19.29 11.65 7.45
C ILE A 60 -19.13 10.26 8.07
N SER A 61 -20.15 9.41 7.94
CA SER A 61 -20.07 8.01 8.33
C SER A 61 -19.29 7.18 7.29
N ILE A 62 -18.86 5.97 7.69
CA ILE A 62 -18.25 5.03 6.74
C ILE A 62 -19.22 4.65 5.62
N GLU A 63 -20.51 4.54 5.92
CA GLU A 63 -21.57 4.26 4.96
C GLU A 63 -21.69 5.39 3.93
N GLN A 64 -21.69 6.65 4.38
CA GLN A 64 -21.71 7.81 3.48
C GLN A 64 -20.49 7.87 2.56
N LEU A 65 -19.30 7.49 3.07
CA LEU A 65 -18.10 7.38 2.25
C LEU A 65 -18.28 6.28 1.17
N ARG A 66 -18.80 5.12 1.55
CA ARG A 66 -19.02 3.97 0.64
C ARG A 66 -19.99 4.30 -0.48
N ILE A 67 -21.11 4.94 -0.13
CA ILE A 67 -22.10 5.41 -1.11
C ILE A 67 -21.48 6.44 -2.05
N PHE A 68 -20.84 7.47 -1.49
CA PHE A 68 -20.23 8.55 -2.25
C PHE A 68 -19.21 8.03 -3.29
N ARG A 69 -18.27 7.18 -2.87
CA ARG A 69 -17.26 6.67 -3.79
C ARG A 69 -17.83 5.80 -4.90
N CYS A 70 -18.86 4.99 -4.59
CA CYS A 70 -19.55 4.17 -5.58
C CYS A 70 -20.27 5.07 -6.62
N GLN A 71 -21.13 5.96 -6.15
CA GLN A 71 -21.89 6.86 -7.01
C GLN A 71 -20.97 7.71 -7.91
N LYS A 72 -19.94 8.33 -7.33
CA LYS A 72 -19.01 9.18 -8.10
C LYS A 72 -18.18 8.39 -9.11
N THR A 73 -17.80 7.16 -8.78
CA THR A 73 -17.08 6.32 -9.74
C THR A 73 -17.98 5.95 -10.90
N MET A 74 -19.17 5.44 -10.63
CA MET A 74 -20.04 4.92 -11.68
C MET A 74 -20.60 6.02 -12.59
N GLU A 75 -20.85 7.21 -12.03
CA GLU A 75 -21.21 8.42 -12.79
C GLU A 75 -20.16 8.75 -13.87
N GLU A 76 -18.86 8.64 -13.56
CA GLU A 76 -17.78 8.89 -14.53
C GLU A 76 -17.73 7.86 -15.66
N PHE A 77 -18.31 6.69 -15.47
CA PHE A 77 -18.35 5.62 -16.46
C PHE A 77 -19.74 5.39 -17.06
N GLY A 78 -20.59 6.41 -17.00
CA GLY A 78 -21.87 6.45 -17.72
C GLY A 78 -23.02 5.73 -17.03
N ILE A 79 -22.90 5.43 -15.75
CA ILE A 79 -24.01 4.94 -14.93
C ILE A 79 -24.48 6.07 -14.01
N ASP A 80 -25.46 6.81 -14.48
CA ASP A 80 -26.05 7.90 -13.73
C ASP A 80 -27.07 7.40 -12.69
N SER A 81 -27.26 8.20 -11.64
CA SER A 81 -28.36 8.04 -10.68
C SER A 81 -28.37 6.73 -9.88
N ILE A 82 -27.18 6.22 -9.51
CA ILE A 82 -27.10 5.10 -8.58
C ILE A 82 -27.73 5.47 -7.24
N SER A 83 -28.74 4.73 -6.85
CA SER A 83 -29.43 4.88 -5.57
C SER A 83 -28.51 4.52 -4.39
N ARG A 84 -28.91 4.97 -3.20
CA ARG A 84 -28.25 4.56 -1.95
C ARG A 84 -28.23 3.03 -1.80
N THR A 85 -29.34 2.37 -2.11
CA THR A 85 -29.47 0.91 -1.99
C THR A 85 -28.50 0.19 -2.92
N GLU A 86 -28.48 0.54 -4.20
CA GLU A 86 -27.55 -0.06 -5.18
C GLU A 86 -26.07 0.13 -4.80
N ALA A 87 -25.71 1.29 -4.27
CA ALA A 87 -24.36 1.54 -3.79
C ALA A 87 -23.99 0.68 -2.56
N LEU A 88 -24.94 0.42 -1.68
CA LEU A 88 -24.75 -0.44 -0.51
C LEU A 88 -24.75 -1.92 -0.89
N ASP A 89 -25.59 -2.34 -1.82
CA ASP A 89 -25.60 -3.71 -2.35
C ASP A 89 -24.27 -4.03 -3.05
N PHE A 90 -23.75 -3.10 -3.87
CA PHE A 90 -22.40 -3.21 -4.43
C PHE A 90 -21.34 -3.33 -3.34
N GLN A 91 -21.43 -2.51 -2.29
CA GLN A 91 -20.46 -2.56 -1.19
C GLN A 91 -20.52 -3.90 -0.44
N ALA A 92 -21.71 -4.43 -0.20
CA ALA A 92 -21.92 -5.72 0.45
C ALA A 92 -21.34 -6.88 -0.40
N ASP A 93 -21.58 -6.83 -1.70
CA ASP A 93 -21.02 -7.82 -2.64
C ASP A 93 -19.48 -7.72 -2.71
N TYR A 94 -18.93 -6.51 -2.75
CA TYR A 94 -17.49 -6.30 -2.75
C TYR A 94 -16.83 -6.81 -1.46
N GLU A 95 -17.47 -6.64 -0.30
CA GLU A 95 -17.00 -7.22 0.97
C GLU A 95 -17.07 -8.75 0.96
N TYR A 96 -18.15 -9.32 0.38
CA TYR A 96 -18.26 -10.76 0.18
C TYR A 96 -17.14 -11.30 -0.71
N GLU A 97 -16.87 -10.68 -1.84
CA GLU A 97 -15.79 -11.07 -2.75
C GLU A 97 -14.40 -10.93 -2.10
N LEU A 98 -14.20 -9.92 -1.24
CA LEU A 98 -12.99 -9.78 -0.43
C LEU A 98 -12.79 -10.92 0.58
N ASP A 99 -13.87 -11.59 0.99
CA ASP A 99 -13.78 -12.78 1.84
C ASP A 99 -13.48 -14.05 1.04
N GLN A 100 -13.63 -14.03 -0.28
CA GLN A 100 -13.33 -15.15 -1.18
C GLN A 100 -11.95 -15.04 -1.88
N ILE A 101 -11.09 -14.12 -1.43
CA ILE A 101 -9.77 -13.97 -2.01
C ILE A 101 -8.92 -15.22 -1.80
N THR A 102 -8.10 -15.53 -2.77
CA THR A 102 -7.15 -16.64 -2.74
C THR A 102 -5.75 -16.16 -3.04
N MET A 103 -4.76 -16.87 -2.54
CA MET A 103 -3.37 -16.59 -2.86
C MET A 103 -3.10 -16.81 -4.36
N ILE A 104 -2.30 -15.93 -4.96
CA ILE A 104 -1.83 -16.08 -6.35
C ILE A 104 -1.07 -17.41 -6.46
N PRO A 105 -1.40 -18.29 -7.43
CA PRO A 105 -0.80 -19.62 -7.54
C PRO A 105 0.72 -19.62 -7.62
N GLU A 106 1.31 -18.67 -8.34
CA GLU A 106 2.76 -18.52 -8.48
C GLU A 106 3.42 -18.13 -7.17
N ILE A 107 2.76 -17.29 -6.38
CA ILE A 107 3.22 -16.91 -5.03
C ILE A 107 3.14 -18.11 -4.10
N HIS A 108 2.06 -18.88 -4.16
CA HIS A 108 1.95 -20.13 -3.40
C HIS A 108 3.12 -21.08 -3.67
N GLN A 109 3.46 -21.31 -4.94
CA GLN A 109 4.61 -22.14 -5.32
C GLN A 109 5.94 -21.56 -4.82
N LEU A 110 6.10 -20.25 -4.89
CA LEU A 110 7.28 -19.55 -4.38
C LEU A 110 7.40 -19.74 -2.85
N LEU A 111 6.32 -19.57 -2.10
CA LEU A 111 6.34 -19.74 -0.63
C LEU A 111 6.70 -21.18 -0.23
N LEU A 112 6.16 -22.18 -0.95
CA LEU A 112 6.53 -23.59 -0.75
C LEU A 112 8.03 -23.80 -0.97
N ALA A 113 8.60 -23.23 -2.05
CA ALA A 113 10.02 -23.34 -2.35
C ALA A 113 10.90 -22.66 -1.28
N LEU A 114 10.50 -21.47 -0.81
CA LEU A 114 11.20 -20.74 0.24
C LEU A 114 11.18 -21.51 1.56
N HIS A 115 10.03 -22.06 1.93
CA HIS A 115 9.86 -22.88 3.14
C HIS A 115 10.72 -24.13 3.08
N LYS A 116 10.70 -24.86 1.96
CA LYS A 116 11.55 -26.05 1.74
C LYS A 116 13.05 -25.74 1.89
N ASN A 117 13.48 -24.57 1.44
CA ASN A 117 14.87 -24.12 1.52
C ASN A 117 15.19 -23.40 2.85
N ARG A 118 14.27 -23.39 3.81
CA ARG A 118 14.43 -22.76 5.13
C ARG A 118 14.83 -21.27 5.04
N ILE A 119 14.36 -20.57 4.03
CA ILE A 119 14.58 -19.12 3.90
C ILE A 119 13.55 -18.42 4.78
N PRO A 120 13.97 -17.63 5.79
CA PRO A 120 13.05 -16.89 6.63
C PRO A 120 12.24 -15.90 5.81
N ILE A 121 10.92 -15.89 6.03
CA ILE A 121 9.98 -15.02 5.34
C ILE A 121 9.12 -14.26 6.35
N GLY A 122 8.71 -13.05 5.97
CA GLY A 122 7.83 -12.21 6.76
C GLY A 122 6.88 -11.39 5.90
N ILE A 123 5.89 -10.78 6.55
CA ILE A 123 4.94 -9.87 5.93
C ILE A 123 5.04 -8.50 6.60
N LEU A 124 5.07 -7.45 5.77
CA LEU A 124 4.91 -6.08 6.19
C LEU A 124 3.80 -5.45 5.35
N THR A 125 2.66 -5.18 5.98
CA THR A 125 1.51 -4.59 5.30
C THR A 125 0.97 -3.39 6.07
N ASN A 126 0.24 -2.50 5.38
CA ASN A 126 -0.36 -1.31 5.95
C ASN A 126 -1.88 -1.38 5.88
N GLY A 127 -2.55 -1.04 6.97
CA GLY A 127 -4.00 -0.98 7.03
C GLY A 127 -4.60 -1.31 8.40
N PRO A 128 -5.93 -1.29 8.54
CA PRO A 128 -6.60 -1.69 9.77
C PRO A 128 -6.27 -3.16 10.12
N VAL A 129 -5.90 -3.41 11.37
CA VAL A 129 -5.44 -4.73 11.83
C VAL A 129 -6.45 -5.82 11.52
N ASP A 130 -7.73 -5.59 11.84
CA ASP A 130 -8.79 -6.58 11.63
C ASP A 130 -8.95 -6.93 10.14
N SER A 131 -8.91 -5.91 9.27
CA SER A 131 -9.02 -6.10 7.82
C SER A 131 -7.84 -6.90 7.26
N GLN A 132 -6.60 -6.53 7.63
CA GLN A 132 -5.43 -7.23 7.12
C GLN A 132 -5.32 -8.65 7.69
N SER A 133 -5.65 -8.86 8.97
CA SER A 133 -5.66 -10.18 9.59
C SER A 133 -6.68 -11.11 8.92
N ARG A 134 -7.88 -10.60 8.58
CA ARG A 134 -8.91 -11.36 7.84
C ARG A 134 -8.42 -11.78 6.45
N LYS A 135 -7.79 -10.86 5.71
CA LYS A 135 -7.20 -11.17 4.41
C LYS A 135 -6.11 -12.26 4.51
N LEU A 136 -5.20 -12.13 5.47
CA LEU A 136 -4.15 -13.13 5.72
C LEU A 136 -4.75 -14.52 6.03
N GLN A 137 -5.84 -14.56 6.78
CA GLN A 137 -6.56 -15.79 7.06
C GLN A 137 -7.19 -16.37 5.80
N ASN A 138 -7.90 -15.55 5.01
CA ASN A 138 -8.61 -15.98 3.80
C ASN A 138 -7.67 -16.57 2.75
N ILE A 139 -6.48 -15.96 2.56
CA ILE A 139 -5.46 -16.51 1.63
C ILE A 139 -4.61 -17.63 2.22
N GLY A 140 -4.87 -18.05 3.45
CA GLY A 140 -4.11 -19.12 4.12
C GLY A 140 -2.65 -18.76 4.45
N ALA A 141 -2.32 -17.47 4.59
CA ALA A 141 -0.95 -17.01 4.80
C ALA A 141 -0.30 -17.57 6.07
N TYR A 142 -1.07 -17.81 7.13
CA TYR A 142 -0.56 -18.36 8.40
C TYR A 142 0.01 -19.77 8.31
N GLN A 143 -0.13 -20.46 7.18
CA GLN A 143 0.54 -21.74 6.91
C GLN A 143 2.03 -21.56 6.58
N TYR A 144 2.42 -20.38 6.12
CA TYR A 144 3.78 -20.06 5.66
C TYR A 144 4.51 -19.06 6.55
N PHE A 145 3.76 -18.14 7.16
CA PHE A 145 4.31 -17.04 7.93
C PHE A 145 4.03 -17.22 9.42
N GLU A 146 5.07 -17.22 10.22
CA GLU A 146 4.94 -17.20 11.67
C GLU A 146 4.36 -15.85 12.12
N LYS A 147 3.47 -15.84 13.12
CA LYS A 147 2.79 -14.63 13.59
C LYS A 147 3.75 -13.49 13.97
N GLN A 148 4.89 -13.82 14.54
CA GLN A 148 5.93 -12.85 14.92
C GLN A 148 6.62 -12.18 13.73
N ASN A 149 6.54 -12.80 12.55
CA ASN A 149 7.10 -12.28 11.30
C ASN A 149 6.04 -11.53 10.45
N ILE A 150 4.86 -11.26 11.02
CA ILE A 150 3.79 -10.50 10.36
C ILE A 150 3.64 -9.15 11.08
N ILE A 151 3.93 -8.08 10.36
CA ILE A 151 3.82 -6.70 10.85
C ILE A 151 2.71 -6.00 10.07
N ILE A 152 1.67 -5.56 10.79
CA ILE A 152 0.59 -4.74 10.23
C ILE A 152 0.77 -3.31 10.75
N SER A 153 1.18 -2.41 9.87
CA SER A 153 1.35 -0.99 10.19
C SER A 153 0.05 -0.22 9.93
N GLN A 154 -0.27 0.73 10.81
CA GLN A 154 -1.43 1.63 10.64
C GLN A 154 -1.00 3.09 10.37
N SER A 155 0.29 3.33 10.14
CA SER A 155 0.89 4.65 10.24
C SER A 155 0.79 5.53 8.99
N THR A 156 0.32 5.02 7.85
CA THR A 156 0.26 5.82 6.63
C THR A 156 -1.15 5.90 6.08
N HIS A 157 -1.70 7.11 6.13
CA HIS A 157 -2.83 7.51 5.32
C HIS A 157 -2.24 8.15 4.06
N GLY A 158 -2.09 7.41 2.98
CA GLY A 158 -1.48 7.98 1.80
C GLY A 158 -2.04 7.39 0.52
N GLY A 159 -2.78 8.20 -0.18
CA GLY A 159 -2.95 8.14 -1.62
C GLY A 159 -1.70 8.69 -2.35
N ALA A 160 -1.87 9.35 -3.46
CA ALA A 160 -0.80 10.04 -4.17
C ALA A 160 -0.04 11.01 -3.24
N ALA A 161 1.22 11.30 -3.53
CA ALA A 161 2.10 12.16 -2.72
C ALA A 161 1.48 13.51 -2.32
N GLU A 162 0.46 13.97 -3.06
CA GLU A 162 -0.31 15.18 -2.77
C GLU A 162 -1.18 15.09 -1.52
N ASN A 163 -1.61 13.88 -1.16
CA ASN A 163 -2.51 13.60 -0.02
C ASN A 163 -1.81 12.82 1.10
N SER A 164 -0.51 12.55 0.98
CA SER A 164 0.25 11.94 2.05
C SER A 164 0.58 12.98 3.12
N TYR A 165 0.30 12.65 4.37
CA TYR A 165 0.68 13.47 5.51
C TYR A 165 1.35 12.59 6.57
N GLU A 166 2.23 13.19 7.34
CA GLU A 166 2.81 12.54 8.51
C GLU A 166 1.72 12.36 9.57
N GLY A 167 1.40 11.12 9.88
CA GLY A 167 0.52 10.77 10.99
C GLY A 167 1.32 10.22 12.15
N ASN A 168 0.90 10.53 13.37
CA ASN A 168 1.46 9.87 14.54
C ASN A 168 1.22 8.37 14.48
N VAL A 169 2.27 7.60 14.75
CA VAL A 169 2.18 6.14 14.88
C VAL A 169 1.27 5.81 16.05
N LYS A 170 0.24 5.00 15.83
CA LYS A 170 -0.81 4.74 16.82
C LYS A 170 -0.36 3.93 18.03
N ASN A 171 0.81 3.27 17.98
CA ASN A 171 1.38 2.58 19.12
C ASN A 171 2.92 2.63 19.11
N LEU A 172 3.51 2.56 20.30
CA LEU A 172 4.98 2.60 20.50
C LEU A 172 5.72 1.44 19.80
N GLN A 173 5.05 0.31 19.53
CA GLN A 173 5.63 -0.83 18.81
C GLN A 173 5.88 -0.54 17.31
N SER A 174 5.28 0.53 16.78
CA SER A 174 5.55 0.97 15.41
C SER A 174 6.87 1.74 15.27
N TYR A 175 7.50 2.14 16.39
CA TYR A 175 8.87 2.66 16.42
C TYR A 175 9.82 1.49 16.67
N GLN A 176 10.38 0.93 15.62
CA GLN A 176 11.32 -0.18 15.72
C GLN A 176 12.66 0.18 15.11
N ASN A 177 13.74 -0.20 15.79
CA ASN A 177 15.06 -0.18 15.20
C ASN A 177 15.21 -1.39 14.28
N VAL A 178 15.22 -1.15 12.97
CA VAL A 178 15.43 -2.21 11.98
C VAL A 178 16.91 -2.29 11.64
N GLN A 179 17.53 -3.44 11.88
CA GLN A 179 18.90 -3.68 11.42
C GLN A 179 18.92 -3.82 9.90
N LEU A 180 19.59 -2.87 9.24
CA LEU A 180 19.73 -2.86 7.80
C LEU A 180 20.91 -3.74 7.36
N SER A 181 20.75 -4.46 6.25
CA SER A 181 21.88 -5.12 5.61
C SER A 181 22.86 -4.07 5.04
N LYS A 182 24.15 -4.44 4.93
CA LYS A 182 25.17 -3.56 4.32
C LYS A 182 24.70 -3.01 2.96
N ARG A 183 24.09 -3.85 2.11
CA ARG A 183 23.59 -3.44 0.80
C ARG A 183 22.41 -2.45 0.90
N ALA A 184 21.53 -2.61 1.88
CA ALA A 184 20.46 -1.63 2.12
C ALA A 184 21.02 -0.26 2.53
N ILE A 185 22.04 -0.25 3.39
CA ILE A 185 22.74 0.97 3.80
C ILE A 185 23.42 1.66 2.60
N GLU A 186 24.06 0.90 1.71
CA GLU A 186 24.67 1.43 0.48
C GLU A 186 23.62 2.10 -0.42
N ILE A 187 22.47 1.43 -0.66
CA ILE A 187 21.38 1.98 -1.48
C ILE A 187 20.84 3.28 -0.85
N LEU A 188 20.66 3.33 0.46
CA LEU A 188 20.19 4.53 1.13
C LEU A 188 21.18 5.68 1.00
N LYS A 189 22.48 5.40 1.12
CA LYS A 189 23.53 6.41 0.90
C LYS A 189 23.54 6.91 -0.54
N GLU A 190 23.37 6.02 -1.52
CA GLU A 190 23.27 6.39 -2.94
C GLU A 190 22.07 7.33 -3.18
N GLU A 191 20.89 7.03 -2.60
CA GLU A 191 19.71 7.90 -2.74
C GLU A 191 19.87 9.25 -2.02
N ILE A 192 20.50 9.30 -0.86
CA ILE A 192 20.83 10.55 -0.16
C ILE A 192 21.74 11.42 -1.03
N GLU A 193 22.78 10.84 -1.62
CA GLU A 193 23.69 11.57 -2.50
C GLU A 193 22.99 12.08 -3.77
N LEU A 194 22.09 11.29 -4.35
CA LEU A 194 21.25 11.72 -5.46
C LEU A 194 20.35 12.91 -5.06
N ASN A 195 19.79 12.91 -3.86
CA ASN A 195 19.01 14.03 -3.36
C ASN A 195 19.86 15.29 -3.20
N HIS A 196 21.09 15.18 -2.66
CA HIS A 196 22.01 16.29 -2.57
C HIS A 196 22.38 16.88 -3.95
N GLN A 197 22.52 16.04 -4.98
CA GLN A 197 22.71 16.50 -6.35
C GLN A 197 21.46 17.24 -6.86
N HIS A 198 20.26 16.72 -6.61
CA HIS A 198 19.02 17.40 -6.98
C HIS A 198 18.84 18.76 -6.31
N ILE A 199 19.21 18.89 -5.04
CA ILE A 199 19.23 20.18 -4.32
C ILE A 199 20.16 21.19 -5.03
N ARG A 200 21.33 20.75 -5.47
CA ARG A 200 22.33 21.62 -6.14
C ARG A 200 21.88 22.09 -7.52
N PHE A 201 21.16 21.26 -8.27
CA PHE A 201 20.83 21.52 -9.67
C PHE A 201 19.39 21.92 -9.93
N ASN A 202 18.52 21.88 -8.92
CA ASN A 202 17.10 22.23 -9.05
C ASN A 202 16.69 23.21 -7.95
N PRO A 203 16.58 24.53 -8.25
CA PRO A 203 16.20 25.55 -7.28
C PRO A 203 14.82 25.33 -6.65
N ASP A 204 13.92 24.61 -7.33
CA ASP A 204 12.57 24.32 -6.86
C ASP A 204 12.51 23.07 -5.95
N TYR A 205 13.64 22.38 -5.79
CA TYR A 205 13.72 21.20 -4.94
C TYR A 205 13.67 21.61 -3.46
N LYS A 206 12.66 21.11 -2.75
CA LYS A 206 12.54 21.31 -1.30
C LYS A 206 13.09 20.11 -0.57
N ASP A 207 14.18 20.30 0.16
CA ASP A 207 14.67 19.28 1.09
C ASP A 207 13.82 19.27 2.36
N ASN A 208 13.04 18.21 2.50
CA ASN A 208 12.20 17.95 3.67
C ASN A 208 12.77 16.79 4.52
N GLY A 209 14.04 16.42 4.35
CA GLY A 209 14.68 15.33 5.08
C GLY A 209 14.25 13.93 4.65
N TRP A 210 13.55 13.77 3.52
CA TRP A 210 13.14 12.47 3.01
C TRP A 210 14.25 11.83 2.17
N ILE A 211 14.49 10.53 2.37
CA ILE A 211 15.48 9.78 1.57
C ILE A 211 14.91 9.50 0.17
N PHE A 212 13.66 9.07 0.10
CA PHE A 212 12.98 8.79 -1.17
C PHE A 212 12.07 9.96 -1.54
N THR A 213 12.47 10.70 -2.57
CA THR A 213 11.82 11.93 -2.96
C THR A 213 11.28 11.88 -4.39
N SER A 214 10.27 12.69 -4.66
CA SER A 214 9.75 12.87 -6.00
C SER A 214 10.78 13.60 -6.86
N LYS A 215 11.11 13.00 -8.00
CA LYS A 215 11.93 13.61 -9.07
C LYS A 215 11.06 14.32 -10.13
N SER A 216 9.76 14.48 -9.85
CA SER A 216 8.81 15.16 -10.73
C SER A 216 9.11 16.66 -10.81
N ARG A 217 8.99 17.23 -12.01
CA ARG A 217 9.14 18.69 -12.23
C ARG A 217 8.10 19.51 -11.46
N HIS A 218 6.96 18.95 -11.10
CA HIS A 218 5.87 19.67 -10.45
C HIS A 218 6.00 19.73 -8.91
N LYS A 219 6.64 18.73 -8.29
CA LYS A 219 6.81 18.65 -6.83
C LYS A 219 8.13 17.99 -6.47
N PRO A 220 9.28 18.62 -6.79
CA PRO A 220 10.58 18.07 -6.47
C PRO A 220 10.81 18.08 -4.96
N GLY A 221 11.38 17.03 -4.42
CA GLY A 221 11.72 16.91 -2.99
C GLY A 221 10.59 16.47 -2.07
N MET A 222 9.36 16.33 -2.57
CA MET A 222 8.26 15.75 -1.78
C MET A 222 8.45 14.25 -1.60
N ALA A 223 8.03 13.72 -0.44
CA ALA A 223 8.09 12.28 -0.19
C ALA A 223 7.38 11.49 -1.30
N THR A 224 8.06 10.49 -1.84
CA THR A 224 7.46 9.61 -2.86
C THR A 224 6.76 8.47 -2.16
N VAL A 225 5.44 8.40 -2.28
CA VAL A 225 4.67 7.21 -1.91
C VAL A 225 4.74 6.23 -3.07
N PHE A 226 5.59 5.21 -2.93
CA PHE A 226 5.78 4.18 -3.95
C PHE A 226 4.61 3.19 -3.96
N LEU A 227 3.50 3.53 -4.59
CA LEU A 227 2.45 2.55 -4.90
C LEU A 227 2.50 2.03 -6.34
N THR A 228 3.17 2.73 -7.27
CA THR A 228 3.06 2.43 -8.70
C THR A 228 4.36 2.00 -9.40
N ASN A 229 5.52 2.01 -8.76
CA ASN A 229 6.80 1.72 -9.42
C ASN A 229 7.50 0.44 -8.98
N PHE A 230 6.85 -0.41 -8.19
CA PHE A 230 7.45 -1.68 -7.73
C PHE A 230 7.73 -2.67 -8.87
N ILE A 231 7.01 -2.55 -9.99
CA ILE A 231 7.21 -3.41 -11.18
C ILE A 231 8.44 -3.00 -12.00
N ARG A 232 8.96 -1.77 -11.87
CA ARG A 232 10.11 -1.29 -12.65
C ARG A 232 11.46 -1.31 -11.95
N CYS A 233 11.51 -1.44 -10.64
CA CYS A 233 12.78 -1.53 -9.90
C CYS A 233 12.94 -2.89 -9.23
N ARG A 234 13.61 -3.84 -9.90
CA ARG A 234 14.03 -5.13 -9.35
C ARG A 234 14.95 -5.04 -8.12
N THR A 235 15.18 -3.88 -7.54
CA THR A 235 16.19 -3.64 -6.49
C THR A 235 15.82 -2.65 -5.40
N SER A 236 14.59 -2.12 -5.32
CA SER A 236 14.28 -1.06 -4.34
C SER A 236 13.45 -1.58 -3.18
N PHE A 237 14.01 -1.49 -1.99
CA PHE A 237 13.33 -1.71 -0.72
C PHE A 237 12.41 -0.53 -0.37
N ARG A 238 11.22 -0.85 0.10
CA ARG A 238 10.27 0.10 0.70
C ARG A 238 10.59 0.23 2.19
N MET A 239 10.98 1.40 2.65
CA MET A 239 10.94 1.73 4.07
C MET A 239 10.26 3.08 4.26
N LEU A 240 9.17 3.07 5.03
CA LEU A 240 8.45 4.24 5.54
C LEU A 240 8.74 4.35 7.05
N PHE A 241 9.97 4.69 7.42
CA PHE A 241 10.32 5.01 8.82
C PHE A 241 11.36 6.14 8.83
N PRO A 242 11.30 7.06 9.77
CA PRO A 242 12.42 7.96 10.02
C PRO A 242 13.62 7.11 10.46
N ILE A 243 14.67 7.09 9.65
CA ILE A 243 15.93 6.45 9.98
C ILE A 243 16.79 7.49 10.69
N VAL A 244 16.92 7.37 11.99
CA VAL A 244 17.97 8.07 12.73
C VAL A 244 19.26 7.29 12.51
N LEU A 245 20.15 7.84 11.73
CA LEU A 245 21.52 7.34 11.58
C LEU A 245 22.35 7.88 12.73
N ASP A 246 22.36 7.23 13.88
CA ASP A 246 23.34 7.49 14.92
C ASP A 246 24.72 7.03 14.43
N ASN A 247 25.54 7.97 14.00
CA ASN A 247 26.91 7.78 13.52
C ASN A 247 27.96 8.09 14.60
N GLU A 248 27.75 7.74 15.85
CA GLU A 248 28.84 7.79 16.81
C GLU A 248 29.03 6.44 17.50
N PRO A 249 30.24 5.84 17.43
CA PRO A 249 30.59 4.72 18.29
C PRO A 249 30.71 5.21 19.74
N PRO A 250 30.42 4.38 20.73
CA PRO A 250 30.59 4.77 22.14
C PRO A 250 32.05 5.10 22.38
N ARG A 251 32.31 6.30 22.87
CA ARG A 251 33.64 6.65 23.43
C ARG A 251 33.85 5.83 24.69
N MET A 252 34.98 5.08 24.68
CA MET A 252 35.49 4.47 25.90
C MET A 252 35.85 5.51 26.95
#